data_6c37daeb5ee210325b9f1f3ab2fceae7
#
_entry.id   6c37daeb5ee210325b9f1f3ab2fceae7
#
_cell.length_a   1.000
_cell.length_b   1.000
_cell.length_c   1.000
_cell.angle_alpha   90.00
_cell.angle_beta   90.00
_cell.angle_gamma   90.00
#
_symmetry.space_group_name_H-M   'P 1'
#
loop_
_entity.id
_entity.type
_entity.pdbx_description
1 polymer ?
#
loop_
_entity_poly.entity_id
_entity_poly.type
_entity_poly.pdbx_seq_one_letter_code
_entity_poly.pdbx_strand_id
1 'polypeptide(L)'
;MSLESVKRNGHNLDLGQFELAGEYGIPQLQPVHLDERIQWIRFNHALKEQTRECLGVHFFIDDYLFLRVWNDPARYALFLRSFKAVMTPDFSLFADYSRAVQIYNHWRKHQLGAYWQRFGVKTIPSVSWADRDSYAWCFDGEPEGSTVAVSSVGTMKNKDSRRLFIDGYREMLIRLQPEKIIFFGDVPDECGGNIEHHAPYYETFTKELAFSAKER
;
A
#
# COMPACT_ATOMS: atom_id res chain seq x y z
N MET A 1 33.17 5.80 -7.21
CA MET A 1 32.16 4.84 -6.72
C MET A 1 32.68 3.44 -7.01
N SER A 2 32.87 2.58 -5.98
CA SER A 2 33.40 1.22 -6.22
C SER A 2 32.35 0.36 -6.90
N LEU A 3 32.78 -0.65 -7.69
CA LEU A 3 31.87 -1.64 -8.31
C LEU A 3 30.95 -2.34 -7.29
N GLU A 4 31.37 -2.45 -6.03
CA GLU A 4 30.57 -2.99 -4.94
C GLU A 4 29.41 -2.06 -4.54
N SER A 5 29.59 -0.74 -4.57
CA SER A 5 28.49 0.21 -4.27
C SER A 5 27.40 0.19 -5.35
N VAL A 6 27.79 0.06 -6.61
CA VAL A 6 26.85 -0.04 -7.74
C VAL A 6 25.99 -1.32 -7.66
N LYS A 7 26.58 -2.45 -7.25
CA LYS A 7 25.86 -3.73 -7.11
C LYS A 7 24.86 -3.74 -5.93
N ARG A 8 25.14 -3.00 -4.86
CA ARG A 8 24.23 -2.90 -3.69
C ARG A 8 23.05 -1.95 -3.94
N ASN A 9 23.23 -0.92 -4.77
CA ASN A 9 22.19 0.07 -5.04
C ASN A 9 20.94 -0.50 -5.73
N GLY A 10 21.05 -1.59 -6.49
CA GLY A 10 19.90 -2.26 -7.11
C GLY A 10 18.85 -2.80 -6.12
N HIS A 11 19.22 -2.92 -4.83
CA HIS A 11 18.32 -3.34 -3.76
C HIS A 11 17.95 -2.19 -2.79
N ASN A 12 18.34 -0.95 -3.11
CA ASN A 12 18.03 0.23 -2.29
C ASN A 12 18.44 0.09 -0.80
N LEU A 13 19.55 -0.59 -0.53
CA LEU A 13 20.05 -0.82 0.83
C LEU A 13 20.68 0.42 1.46
N ASP A 14 20.93 1.45 0.67
CA ASP A 14 21.59 2.71 1.02
C ASP A 14 20.62 3.89 1.21
N LEU A 15 19.29 3.64 1.17
CA LEU A 15 18.27 4.70 1.37
C LEU A 15 18.30 5.31 2.77
N GLY A 16 18.93 4.65 3.73
CA GLY A 16 19.15 5.15 5.08
C GLY A 16 19.07 4.06 6.13
N GLN A 17 19.31 4.46 7.38
CA GLN A 17 19.10 3.59 8.53
C GLN A 17 17.68 3.84 9.04
N PHE A 18 16.91 2.77 9.23
CA PHE A 18 15.57 2.77 9.77
C PHE A 18 15.55 1.92 11.05
N GLU A 19 14.61 2.19 11.93
CA GLU A 19 14.23 1.24 12.96
C GLU A 19 13.67 -0.01 12.28
N LEU A 20 14.02 -1.19 12.77
CA LEU A 20 13.68 -2.46 12.15
C LEU A 20 12.79 -3.28 13.07
N ALA A 21 11.78 -3.93 12.49
CA ALA A 21 10.84 -4.81 13.18
C ALA A 21 10.98 -6.26 12.70
N GLY A 22 10.66 -7.20 13.59
CA GLY A 22 10.58 -8.62 13.31
C GLY A 22 11.91 -9.30 12.94
N GLU A 23 11.81 -10.60 12.67
CA GLU A 23 12.97 -11.44 12.34
C GLU A 23 13.65 -11.03 11.04
N TYR A 24 12.88 -10.52 10.08
CA TYR A 24 13.36 -10.18 8.73
C TYR A 24 13.86 -8.74 8.58
N GLY A 25 13.92 -7.98 9.68
CA GLY A 25 14.42 -6.61 9.66
C GLY A 25 13.60 -5.69 8.75
N ILE A 26 12.29 -5.74 8.89
CA ILE A 26 11.35 -4.89 8.13
C ILE A 26 11.44 -3.45 8.65
N PRO A 27 11.68 -2.43 7.79
CA PRO A 27 11.70 -1.04 8.23
C PRO A 27 10.38 -0.61 8.87
N GLN A 28 10.45 -0.03 10.06
CA GLN A 28 9.29 0.45 10.80
C GLN A 28 8.73 1.74 10.17
N LEU A 29 7.44 1.75 9.88
CA LEU A 29 6.72 2.96 9.47
C LEU A 29 6.28 3.76 10.70
N GLN A 30 6.30 5.08 10.58
CA GLN A 30 5.73 5.96 11.59
C GLN A 30 4.20 6.02 11.43
N PRO A 31 3.43 6.10 12.53
CA PRO A 31 1.98 6.21 12.45
C PRO A 31 1.57 7.51 11.74
N VAL A 32 0.46 7.43 11.02
CA VAL A 32 -0.12 8.55 10.28
C VAL A 32 -1.61 8.61 10.58
N HIS A 33 -2.09 9.81 10.90
CA HIS A 33 -3.49 10.09 11.17
C HIS A 33 -4.09 10.91 10.04
N LEU A 34 -5.24 10.47 9.51
CA LEU A 34 -5.95 11.14 8.44
C LEU A 34 -7.41 11.38 8.84
N ASP A 35 -7.69 12.57 9.40
CA ASP A 35 -9.02 12.93 9.92
C ASP A 35 -10.01 13.24 8.80
N GLU A 36 -9.53 13.78 7.70
CA GLU A 36 -10.33 14.19 6.55
C GLU A 36 -10.48 13.08 5.50
N ARG A 37 -11.62 13.09 4.80
CA ARG A 37 -11.81 12.26 3.61
C ARG A 37 -11.17 12.96 2.41
N ILE A 38 -10.33 12.24 1.67
CA ILE A 38 -9.67 12.74 0.46
C ILE A 38 -10.02 11.88 -0.74
N GLN A 39 -9.91 12.46 -1.92
CA GLN A 39 -10.05 11.71 -3.16
C GLN A 39 -8.73 10.99 -3.48
N TRP A 40 -8.81 9.70 -3.79
CA TRP A 40 -7.67 8.87 -4.12
C TRP A 40 -7.58 8.66 -5.63
N ILE A 41 -6.36 8.79 -6.16
CA ILE A 41 -6.04 8.47 -7.55
C ILE A 41 -4.97 7.39 -7.63
N ARG A 42 -5.00 6.60 -8.69
CA ARG A 42 -3.99 5.59 -8.96
C ARG A 42 -2.65 6.23 -9.30
N PHE A 43 -1.55 5.62 -8.85
CA PHE A 43 -0.20 6.13 -9.09
C PHE A 43 0.10 6.41 -10.57
N ASN A 44 -0.29 5.52 -11.49
CA ASN A 44 -0.06 5.71 -12.92
C ASN A 44 -0.82 6.91 -13.50
N HIS A 45 -1.94 7.34 -12.91
CA HIS A 45 -2.66 8.57 -13.25
C HIS A 45 -2.04 9.79 -12.57
N ALA A 46 -1.57 9.64 -11.33
CA ALA A 46 -0.92 10.70 -10.57
C ALA A 46 0.25 11.36 -11.32
N LEU A 47 0.92 10.61 -12.19
CA LEU A 47 2.04 11.12 -13.00
C LEU A 47 1.66 12.27 -13.95
N LYS A 48 0.39 12.37 -14.34
CA LYS A 48 -0.13 13.41 -15.24
C LYS A 48 -0.93 14.49 -14.51
N GLU A 49 -1.20 14.26 -13.20
CA GLU A 49 -2.01 15.16 -12.40
C GLU A 49 -1.26 16.47 -12.10
N GLN A 50 -1.98 17.59 -12.21
CA GLN A 50 -1.46 18.92 -11.94
C GLN A 50 -1.92 19.45 -10.57
N THR A 51 -3.15 19.14 -10.17
CA THR A 51 -3.72 19.55 -8.87
C THR A 51 -3.52 18.44 -7.84
N ARG A 52 -2.42 18.49 -7.08
CA ARG A 52 -1.95 17.38 -6.24
C ARG A 52 -2.26 17.53 -4.75
N GLU A 53 -2.33 18.76 -4.27
CA GLU A 53 -2.34 19.09 -2.82
C GLU A 53 -3.59 18.60 -2.10
N CYS A 54 -4.69 18.34 -2.81
CA CYS A 54 -5.94 17.80 -2.25
C CYS A 54 -6.16 16.31 -2.55
N LEU A 55 -5.26 15.66 -3.30
CA LEU A 55 -5.41 14.27 -3.72
C LEU A 55 -4.50 13.33 -2.95
N GLY A 56 -4.98 12.11 -2.74
CA GLY A 56 -4.19 10.98 -2.28
C GLY A 56 -3.77 10.07 -3.43
N VAL A 57 -2.63 9.40 -3.28
CA VAL A 57 -2.14 8.42 -4.25
C VAL A 57 -2.21 7.02 -3.67
N HIS A 58 -2.82 6.07 -4.40
CA HIS A 58 -2.83 4.66 -4.03
C HIS A 58 -2.11 3.78 -5.08
N PHE A 59 -1.68 2.59 -4.64
CA PHE A 59 -0.95 1.62 -5.45
C PHE A 59 -1.69 0.27 -5.62
N PHE A 60 -2.99 0.21 -5.35
CA PHE A 60 -3.83 -0.96 -5.63
C PHE A 60 -4.06 -1.11 -7.13
N ILE A 61 -2.99 -1.40 -7.84
CA ILE A 61 -2.85 -1.61 -9.28
C ILE A 61 -1.74 -2.64 -9.52
N ASP A 62 -1.59 -3.15 -10.74
CA ASP A 62 -0.56 -4.14 -11.05
C ASP A 62 0.86 -3.61 -10.78
N ASP A 63 1.72 -4.44 -10.20
CA ASP A 63 3.08 -4.09 -9.75
C ASP A 63 3.91 -3.40 -10.85
N TYR A 64 3.82 -3.87 -12.10
CA TYR A 64 4.61 -3.32 -13.21
C TYR A 64 4.29 -1.84 -13.51
N LEU A 65 3.10 -1.35 -13.15
CA LEU A 65 2.69 0.04 -13.35
C LEU A 65 3.40 1.01 -12.41
N PHE A 66 3.87 0.51 -11.27
CA PHE A 66 4.57 1.33 -10.27
C PHE A 66 6.01 0.89 -9.94
N LEU A 67 6.54 -0.13 -10.59
CA LEU A 67 7.91 -0.62 -10.32
C LEU A 67 8.97 0.49 -10.42
N ARG A 68 8.69 1.56 -11.16
CA ARG A 68 9.57 2.72 -11.28
C ARG A 68 9.85 3.45 -9.96
N VAL A 69 8.96 3.35 -8.95
CA VAL A 69 9.22 3.95 -7.63
C VAL A 69 10.34 3.23 -6.89
N TRP A 70 10.50 1.93 -7.16
CA TRP A 70 11.61 1.13 -6.66
C TRP A 70 12.92 1.44 -7.39
N ASN A 71 12.85 1.73 -8.69
CA ASN A 71 14.02 1.99 -9.53
C ASN A 71 14.62 3.39 -9.30
N ASP A 72 13.83 4.36 -8.83
CA ASP A 72 14.28 5.73 -8.54
C ASP A 72 13.54 6.31 -7.32
N PRO A 73 13.84 5.80 -6.09
CA PRO A 73 13.12 6.19 -4.89
C PRO A 73 13.21 7.67 -4.57
N ALA A 74 14.36 8.30 -4.82
CA ALA A 74 14.59 9.71 -4.50
C ALA A 74 13.72 10.64 -5.34
N ARG A 75 13.67 10.41 -6.66
CA ARG A 75 12.81 11.15 -7.58
C ARG A 75 11.35 11.06 -7.17
N TYR A 76 10.89 9.84 -6.85
CA TYR A 76 9.50 9.63 -6.50
C TYR A 76 9.16 10.12 -5.09
N ALA A 77 10.09 10.15 -4.13
CA ALA A 77 9.87 10.82 -2.86
C ALA A 77 9.56 12.32 -3.05
N LEU A 78 10.35 13.01 -3.87
CA LEU A 78 10.13 14.43 -4.20
C LEU A 78 8.81 14.66 -4.95
N PHE A 79 8.47 13.78 -5.89
CA PHE A 79 7.21 13.86 -6.62
C PHE A 79 6.00 13.64 -5.71
N LEU A 80 6.01 12.57 -4.92
CA LEU A 80 4.91 12.16 -4.06
C LEU A 80 4.66 13.13 -2.89
N ARG A 81 5.68 13.85 -2.46
CA ARG A 81 5.56 14.89 -1.42
C ARG A 81 4.57 16.00 -1.79
N SER A 82 4.26 16.21 -3.06
CA SER A 82 3.29 17.21 -3.51
C SER A 82 1.83 16.80 -3.30
N PHE A 83 1.57 15.53 -2.98
CA PHE A 83 0.22 15.02 -2.71
C PHE A 83 -0.15 15.12 -1.22
N LYS A 84 -1.47 15.16 -0.94
CA LYS A 84 -2.01 15.25 0.41
C LYS A 84 -1.61 14.07 1.29
N ALA A 85 -1.68 12.85 0.72
CA ALA A 85 -1.23 11.62 1.33
C ALA A 85 -0.88 10.59 0.25
N VAL A 86 -0.08 9.59 0.60
CA VAL A 86 0.37 8.55 -0.33
C VAL A 86 0.34 7.21 0.39
N MET A 87 -0.25 6.20 -0.21
CA MET A 87 -0.15 4.84 0.33
C MET A 87 1.22 4.23 0.02
N THR A 88 1.67 3.29 0.84
CA THR A 88 2.85 2.49 0.47
C THR A 88 2.56 1.66 -0.78
N PRO A 89 3.58 1.34 -1.61
CA PRO A 89 3.40 0.48 -2.78
C PRO A 89 2.89 -0.90 -2.37
N ASP A 90 1.76 -1.32 -2.94
CA ASP A 90 1.14 -2.61 -2.65
C ASP A 90 1.74 -3.72 -3.51
N PHE A 91 3.02 -4.07 -3.25
CA PHE A 91 3.67 -5.19 -3.92
C PHE A 91 2.96 -6.49 -3.59
N SER A 92 2.61 -7.25 -4.61
CA SER A 92 1.76 -8.44 -4.51
C SER A 92 2.30 -9.50 -3.54
N LEU A 93 1.44 -9.96 -2.64
CA LEU A 93 1.67 -11.06 -1.70
C LEU A 93 0.79 -12.26 -2.07
N PHE A 94 0.90 -12.77 -3.30
CA PHE A 94 0.11 -13.94 -3.71
C PHE A 94 0.49 -15.18 -2.90
N ALA A 95 -0.52 -15.97 -2.51
CA ALA A 95 -0.33 -17.16 -1.67
C ALA A 95 0.51 -18.26 -2.37
N ASP A 96 0.56 -18.27 -3.70
CA ASP A 96 1.37 -19.19 -4.52
C ASP A 96 2.81 -18.70 -4.78
N TYR A 97 3.15 -17.47 -4.33
CA TYR A 97 4.54 -17.01 -4.36
C TYR A 97 5.39 -17.75 -3.33
N SER A 98 6.68 -17.96 -3.65
CA SER A 98 7.60 -18.46 -2.64
C SER A 98 7.71 -17.48 -1.47
N ARG A 99 7.89 -18.01 -0.24
CA ARG A 99 8.00 -17.19 0.98
C ARG A 99 9.06 -16.09 0.85
N ALA A 100 10.19 -16.40 0.21
CA ALA A 100 11.26 -15.42 0.01
C ALA A 100 10.81 -14.22 -0.83
N VAL A 101 9.99 -14.42 -1.86
CA VAL A 101 9.44 -13.34 -2.69
C VAL A 101 8.40 -12.53 -1.91
N GLN A 102 7.54 -13.18 -1.14
CA GLN A 102 6.56 -12.51 -0.29
C GLN A 102 7.24 -11.60 0.74
N ILE A 103 8.22 -12.12 1.48
CA ILE A 103 8.98 -11.34 2.47
C ILE A 103 9.73 -10.19 1.81
N TYR A 104 10.37 -10.41 0.65
CA TYR A 104 11.04 -9.36 -0.10
C TYR A 104 10.07 -8.27 -0.57
N ASN A 105 8.86 -8.61 -1.02
CA ASN A 105 7.84 -7.66 -1.43
C ASN A 105 7.36 -6.81 -0.24
N HIS A 106 7.15 -7.43 0.91
CA HIS A 106 6.81 -6.73 2.15
C HIS A 106 7.96 -5.81 2.60
N TRP A 107 9.20 -6.30 2.62
CA TRP A 107 10.36 -5.52 2.98
C TRP A 107 10.55 -4.30 2.08
N ARG A 108 10.49 -4.45 0.74
CA ARG A 108 10.69 -3.32 -0.19
C ARG A 108 9.55 -2.28 -0.12
N LYS A 109 8.33 -2.69 0.20
CA LYS A 109 7.21 -1.80 0.50
C LYS A 109 7.58 -0.87 1.66
N HIS A 110 8.04 -1.45 2.75
CA HIS A 110 8.43 -0.73 3.96
C HIS A 110 9.68 0.12 3.76
N GLN A 111 10.66 -0.37 3.00
CA GLN A 111 11.87 0.38 2.65
C GLN A 111 11.52 1.69 1.92
N LEU A 112 10.59 1.64 0.97
CA LEU A 112 10.11 2.84 0.28
C LEU A 112 9.26 3.74 1.20
N GLY A 113 8.35 3.16 1.96
CA GLY A 113 7.47 3.91 2.86
C GLY A 113 8.25 4.69 3.90
N ALA A 114 9.18 4.04 4.62
CA ALA A 114 10.02 4.68 5.60
C ALA A 114 10.95 5.75 4.99
N TYR A 115 11.47 5.48 3.79
CA TYR A 115 12.24 6.46 3.04
C TYR A 115 11.40 7.71 2.70
N TRP A 116 10.20 7.53 2.17
CA TRP A 116 9.30 8.64 1.82
C TRP A 116 8.89 9.47 3.03
N GLN A 117 8.64 8.83 4.18
CA GLN A 117 8.34 9.55 5.43
C GLN A 117 9.48 10.51 5.82
N ARG A 118 10.75 10.14 5.61
CA ARG A 118 11.90 11.04 5.83
C ARG A 118 11.90 12.27 4.93
N PHE A 119 11.31 12.18 3.74
CA PHE A 119 11.13 13.31 2.83
C PHE A 119 9.86 14.12 3.11
N GLY A 120 9.16 13.83 4.20
CA GLY A 120 7.94 14.53 4.60
C GLY A 120 6.71 14.12 3.77
N VAL A 121 6.74 12.96 3.12
CA VAL A 121 5.55 12.38 2.49
C VAL A 121 4.66 11.80 3.59
N LYS A 122 3.38 12.22 3.64
CA LYS A 122 2.37 11.62 4.51
C LYS A 122 2.03 10.23 3.98
N THR A 123 2.72 9.20 4.48
CA THR A 123 2.70 7.85 3.93
C THR A 123 1.80 6.93 4.74
N ILE A 124 0.69 6.49 4.16
CA ILE A 124 -0.28 5.59 4.77
C ILE A 124 0.09 4.14 4.44
N PRO A 125 0.21 3.25 5.43
CA PRO A 125 0.49 1.84 5.19
C PRO A 125 -0.60 1.16 4.36
N SER A 126 -0.23 0.48 3.27
CA SER A 126 -1.06 -0.50 2.58
C SER A 126 -0.82 -1.86 3.23
N VAL A 127 -1.77 -2.32 4.03
CA VAL A 127 -1.64 -3.59 4.76
C VAL A 127 -2.15 -4.73 3.90
N SER A 128 -1.31 -5.74 3.71
CA SER A 128 -1.63 -6.93 2.92
C SER A 128 -1.01 -8.19 3.54
N TRP A 129 -1.59 -9.34 3.24
CA TRP A 129 -1.19 -10.67 3.71
C TRP A 129 -1.40 -11.71 2.61
N ALA A 130 -0.75 -12.87 2.72
CA ALA A 130 -0.93 -13.99 1.80
C ALA A 130 -1.84 -15.06 2.41
N ASP A 131 -1.29 -15.85 3.32
CA ASP A 131 -1.92 -16.94 4.05
C ASP A 131 -1.67 -16.79 5.55
N ARG A 132 -2.16 -17.75 6.33
CA ARG A 132 -2.00 -17.74 7.81
C ARG A 132 -0.53 -17.75 8.25
N ASP A 133 0.34 -18.42 7.51
CA ASP A 133 1.77 -18.46 7.84
C ASP A 133 2.45 -17.11 7.62
N SER A 134 1.90 -16.27 6.74
CA SER A 134 2.39 -14.91 6.52
C SER A 134 2.20 -14.00 7.73
N TYR A 135 1.24 -14.29 8.63
CA TYR A 135 0.98 -13.48 9.82
C TYR A 135 2.18 -13.38 10.78
N ALA A 136 3.13 -14.30 10.65
CA ALA A 136 4.37 -14.25 11.43
C ALA A 136 5.26 -13.04 11.11
N TRP A 137 5.03 -12.37 9.95
CA TRP A 137 5.90 -11.28 9.48
C TRP A 137 5.18 -10.18 8.69
N CYS A 138 3.99 -10.42 8.11
CA CYS A 138 3.35 -9.44 7.21
C CYS A 138 2.77 -8.21 7.93
N PHE A 139 2.79 -8.20 9.24
CA PHE A 139 2.45 -7.05 10.08
C PHE A 139 3.68 -6.40 10.73
N ASP A 140 4.88 -6.97 10.55
CA ASP A 140 6.11 -6.36 11.03
C ASP A 140 6.34 -5.02 10.31
N GLY A 141 6.76 -4.01 11.06
CA GLY A 141 6.98 -2.67 10.53
C GLY A 141 5.72 -1.84 10.28
N GLU A 142 4.53 -2.42 10.41
CA GLU A 142 3.28 -1.66 10.35
C GLU A 142 3.02 -0.94 11.69
N PRO A 143 2.60 0.33 11.69
CA PRO A 143 2.35 1.07 12.93
C PRO A 143 0.99 0.71 13.55
N GLU A 144 0.97 0.53 14.88
CA GLU A 144 -0.27 0.38 15.66
C GLU A 144 -1.02 1.72 15.78
N GLY A 145 -2.35 1.67 15.90
CA GLY A 145 -3.22 2.84 16.11
C GLY A 145 -3.24 3.85 14.97
N SER A 146 -2.71 3.49 13.80
CA SER A 146 -2.56 4.36 12.64
C SER A 146 -3.77 4.31 11.71
N THR A 147 -3.91 5.30 10.82
CA THR A 147 -4.70 5.12 9.60
C THR A 147 -3.96 4.14 8.69
N VAL A 148 -4.68 3.10 8.21
CA VAL A 148 -4.14 2.10 7.27
C VAL A 148 -5.01 2.01 6.02
N ALA A 149 -4.49 1.42 4.95
CA ALA A 149 -5.24 1.14 3.74
C ALA A 149 -5.28 -0.37 3.46
N VAL A 150 -6.43 -0.87 3.01
CA VAL A 150 -6.64 -2.29 2.67
C VAL A 150 -7.42 -2.38 1.36
N SER A 151 -7.16 -3.40 0.56
CA SER A 151 -7.92 -3.67 -0.66
C SER A 151 -8.44 -5.11 -0.70
N SER A 152 -9.75 -5.26 -0.93
CA SER A 152 -10.37 -6.56 -1.22
C SER A 152 -10.39 -6.90 -2.71
N VAL A 153 -9.90 -6.00 -3.57
CA VAL A 153 -9.91 -6.18 -5.02
C VAL A 153 -9.15 -7.45 -5.41
N GLY A 154 -9.83 -8.34 -6.15
CA GLY A 154 -9.27 -9.62 -6.58
C GLY A 154 -9.42 -10.77 -5.58
N THR A 155 -9.71 -10.50 -4.29
CA THR A 155 -9.81 -11.53 -3.26
C THR A 155 -11.22 -12.12 -3.08
N MET A 156 -12.26 -11.46 -3.61
CA MET A 156 -13.66 -11.90 -3.49
C MET A 156 -14.11 -12.89 -4.57
N LYS A 157 -13.23 -13.30 -5.49
CA LYS A 157 -13.57 -14.12 -6.67
C LYS A 157 -13.98 -15.56 -6.34
N ASN A 158 -13.48 -16.13 -5.28
CA ASN A 158 -13.80 -17.48 -4.83
C ASN A 158 -13.80 -17.58 -3.29
N LYS A 159 -14.36 -18.67 -2.77
CA LYS A 159 -14.55 -18.85 -1.32
C LYS A 159 -13.23 -18.91 -0.55
N ASP A 160 -12.17 -19.51 -1.12
CA ASP A 160 -10.90 -19.67 -0.43
C ASP A 160 -10.15 -18.34 -0.33
N SER A 161 -10.06 -17.59 -1.41
CA SER A 161 -9.47 -16.24 -1.40
C SER A 161 -10.23 -15.30 -0.46
N ARG A 162 -11.58 -15.37 -0.47
CA ARG A 162 -12.41 -14.58 0.44
C ARG A 162 -12.14 -14.94 1.90
N ARG A 163 -12.02 -16.23 2.22
CA ARG A 163 -11.71 -16.69 3.59
C ARG A 163 -10.34 -16.21 4.04
N LEU A 164 -9.30 -16.37 3.20
CA LEU A 164 -7.96 -15.87 3.50
C LEU A 164 -7.96 -14.37 3.76
N PHE A 165 -8.71 -13.60 2.97
CA PHE A 165 -8.84 -12.16 3.17
C PHE A 165 -9.47 -11.83 4.53
N ILE A 166 -10.61 -12.44 4.86
CA ILE A 166 -11.34 -12.18 6.11
C ILE A 166 -10.51 -12.59 7.34
N ASP A 167 -9.84 -13.75 7.28
CA ASP A 167 -9.03 -14.22 8.40
C ASP A 167 -7.84 -13.28 8.65
N GLY A 168 -7.15 -12.83 7.61
CA GLY A 168 -6.07 -11.86 7.75
C GLY A 168 -6.54 -10.46 8.14
N TYR A 169 -7.72 -10.04 7.68
CA TYR A 169 -8.32 -8.78 8.12
C TYR A 169 -8.58 -8.76 9.63
N ARG A 170 -9.10 -9.86 10.18
CA ARG A 170 -9.29 -10.00 11.64
C ARG A 170 -7.97 -9.96 12.39
N GLU A 171 -6.94 -10.62 11.87
CA GLU A 171 -5.60 -10.61 12.45
C GLU A 171 -5.01 -9.20 12.44
N MET A 172 -5.18 -8.46 11.34
CA MET A 172 -4.80 -7.05 11.23
C MET A 172 -5.46 -6.20 12.31
N LEU A 173 -6.77 -6.34 12.52
CA LEU A 173 -7.49 -5.60 13.56
C LEU A 173 -6.94 -5.87 14.97
N ILE A 174 -6.59 -7.14 15.25
CA ILE A 174 -6.04 -7.54 16.55
C ILE A 174 -4.65 -6.93 16.77
N ARG A 175 -3.78 -6.99 15.76
CA ARG A 175 -2.38 -6.60 15.91
C ARG A 175 -2.16 -5.10 15.78
N LEU A 176 -2.81 -4.47 14.81
CA LEU A 176 -2.55 -3.07 14.48
C LEU A 176 -3.53 -2.11 15.14
N GLN A 177 -4.70 -2.57 15.57
CA GLN A 177 -5.75 -1.75 16.18
C GLN A 177 -5.93 -0.40 15.44
N PRO A 178 -6.12 -0.40 14.10
CA PRO A 178 -6.11 0.81 13.32
C PRO A 178 -7.22 1.78 13.77
N GLU A 179 -6.89 3.06 13.91
CA GLU A 179 -7.88 4.10 14.20
C GLU A 179 -8.84 4.33 13.05
N LYS A 180 -8.36 4.14 11.81
CA LYS A 180 -9.10 4.32 10.56
C LYS A 180 -8.59 3.37 9.48
N ILE A 181 -9.52 2.84 8.69
CA ILE A 181 -9.23 1.91 7.59
C ILE A 181 -9.77 2.51 6.30
N ILE A 182 -8.87 2.86 5.37
CA ILE A 182 -9.23 3.26 4.00
C ILE A 182 -9.38 1.99 3.18
N PHE A 183 -10.61 1.61 2.87
CA PHE A 183 -10.94 0.32 2.30
C PHE A 183 -11.30 0.44 0.82
N PHE A 184 -10.56 -0.23 -0.06
CA PHE A 184 -10.83 -0.30 -1.49
C PHE A 184 -11.46 -1.63 -1.89
N GLY A 185 -12.54 -1.55 -2.67
CA GLY A 185 -13.28 -2.72 -3.12
C GLY A 185 -14.48 -3.05 -2.25
N ASP A 186 -15.08 -4.22 -2.45
CA ASP A 186 -16.25 -4.66 -1.69
C ASP A 186 -15.86 -4.93 -0.23
N VAL A 187 -16.64 -4.35 0.69
CA VAL A 187 -16.45 -4.57 2.13
C VAL A 187 -17.30 -5.77 2.57
N PRO A 188 -16.69 -6.92 2.92
CA PRO A 188 -17.45 -8.04 3.47
C PRO A 188 -18.13 -7.67 4.80
N ASP A 189 -19.31 -8.23 5.05
CA ASP A 189 -20.09 -7.99 6.29
C ASP A 189 -19.30 -8.36 7.56
N GLU A 190 -18.32 -9.28 7.44
CA GLU A 190 -17.45 -9.70 8.53
C GLU A 190 -16.33 -8.72 8.86
N CYS A 191 -16.12 -7.70 8.01
CA CYS A 191 -15.10 -6.67 8.19
C CYS A 191 -15.69 -5.50 8.97
N GLY A 192 -15.23 -5.33 10.22
CA GLY A 192 -15.60 -4.21 11.09
C GLY A 192 -14.49 -3.19 11.23
N GLY A 193 -14.73 -2.15 12.06
CA GLY A 193 -13.80 -1.07 12.34
C GLY A 193 -14.27 0.28 11.79
N ASN A 194 -13.44 1.30 11.93
CA ASN A 194 -13.72 2.64 11.40
C ASN A 194 -13.32 2.69 9.92
N ILE A 195 -14.22 2.22 9.04
CA ILE A 195 -13.98 2.04 7.60
C ILE A 195 -14.41 3.28 6.82
N GLU A 196 -13.49 3.85 6.04
CA GLU A 196 -13.76 4.76 4.93
C GLU A 196 -13.72 3.99 3.61
N HIS A 197 -14.90 3.71 3.04
CA HIS A 197 -15.03 2.90 1.84
C HIS A 197 -14.79 3.70 0.56
N HIS A 198 -14.02 3.09 -0.36
CA HIS A 198 -13.77 3.56 -1.73
C HIS A 198 -14.09 2.45 -2.74
N ALA A 199 -14.91 2.78 -3.74
CA ALA A 199 -15.25 1.85 -4.81
C ALA A 199 -14.00 1.43 -5.62
N PRO A 200 -13.95 0.19 -6.12
CA PRO A 200 -12.87 -0.24 -7.00
C PRO A 200 -12.89 0.57 -8.30
N TYR A 201 -11.71 0.89 -8.82
CA TYR A 201 -11.56 1.80 -9.99
C TYR A 201 -12.36 1.38 -11.23
N TYR A 202 -12.48 0.08 -11.52
CA TYR A 202 -13.19 -0.40 -12.71
C TYR A 202 -14.69 -0.04 -12.66
N GLU A 203 -15.30 0.05 -11.48
CA GLU A 203 -16.70 0.49 -11.34
C GLU A 203 -16.86 1.98 -11.60
N THR A 204 -15.91 2.79 -11.14
CA THR A 204 -15.90 4.23 -11.38
C THR A 204 -15.75 4.52 -12.87
N PHE A 205 -14.83 3.87 -13.55
CA PHE A 205 -14.59 4.01 -14.99
C PHE A 205 -15.80 3.57 -15.83
N THR A 206 -16.45 2.47 -15.45
CA THR A 206 -17.65 1.98 -16.14
C THR A 206 -18.84 2.94 -15.97
N LYS A 207 -18.98 3.54 -14.78
CA LYS A 207 -20.03 4.55 -14.51
C LYS A 207 -19.77 5.85 -15.27
N GLU A 208 -18.53 6.32 -15.35
CA GLU A 208 -18.16 7.51 -16.14
C GLU A 208 -18.40 7.31 -17.64
N LEU A 209 -18.05 6.15 -18.20
CA LEU A 209 -18.37 5.81 -19.59
C LEU A 209 -19.88 5.73 -19.85
N ALA A 210 -20.63 5.14 -18.93
CA ALA A 210 -22.08 5.04 -19.05
C ALA A 210 -22.78 6.42 -18.95
N PHE A 211 -22.24 7.35 -18.15
CA PHE A 211 -22.72 8.72 -18.05
C PHE A 211 -22.43 9.51 -19.33
N SER A 212 -21.20 9.46 -19.83
CA SER A 212 -20.81 10.15 -21.07
C SER A 212 -21.50 9.60 -22.34
N ALA A 213 -21.97 8.34 -22.30
CA ALA A 213 -22.75 7.74 -23.39
C ALA A 213 -24.23 8.16 -23.37
N LYS A 214 -24.75 8.66 -22.23
CA LYS A 214 -26.13 9.17 -22.10
C LYS A 214 -26.26 10.65 -22.47
N GLU A 215 -25.14 11.38 -22.53
CA GLU A 215 -25.10 12.80 -22.90
C GLU A 215 -24.80 13.02 -24.40
N ARG A 216 -24.71 11.96 -25.19
CA ARG A 216 -24.58 11.99 -26.66
C ARG A 216 -25.86 11.45 -27.31
#